data_47a98899739f7c6c8d9fd13e5a47e875
#
_entry.id   47a98899739f7c6c8d9fd13e5a47e875
#
_cell.length_a   1.000
_cell.length_b   1.000
_cell.length_c   1.000
_cell.angle_alpha   90.00
_cell.angle_beta   90.00
_cell.angle_gamma   90.00
#
_symmetry.space_group_name_H-M   'P 1'
#
loop_
_entity.id
_entity.type
_entity.pdbx_description
1 polymer ?
#
loop_
_entity_poly.entity_id
_entity_poly.type
_entity_poly.pdbx_seq_one_letter_code
_entity_poly.pdbx_strand_id
1 'polypeptide(L)'
;MLPLRYAINYESALTAVRVHNAAITTLLLGETLPNLWRDVYLSTIKHEPNLVRFRHRTFEYICDLYSQLELTGSVAYDQTIADRVIAVFGTSLRAQKHRDARRVRIESSEELEGAQRDEGHFMARSIGGGLDTNLFSQDRLLNRGWSAEGKIYRRMEKYCRDKEGTFCFSRPIYGDGSNVPRWLEFGVLKSDEILWVEVFDN
;
A
#
# COMPACT_ATOMS: atom_id res chain seq x y z
N MET A 1 -1.73 -15.85 -8.24
CA MET A 1 -0.44 -16.08 -7.54
C MET A 1 0.53 -14.97 -7.90
N LEU A 2 1.18 -14.37 -6.91
CA LEU A 2 2.15 -13.29 -7.12
C LEU A 2 3.41 -13.81 -7.85
N PRO A 3 3.84 -13.20 -8.98
CA PRO A 3 5.08 -13.59 -9.64
C PRO A 3 6.31 -13.32 -8.77
N LEU A 4 7.32 -14.19 -8.83
CA LEU A 4 8.53 -14.13 -7.99
C LEU A 4 9.26 -12.78 -8.05
N ARG A 5 9.25 -12.10 -9.20
CA ARG A 5 9.87 -10.77 -9.35
C ARG A 5 9.30 -9.68 -8.44
N TYR A 6 8.09 -9.87 -7.91
CA TYR A 6 7.44 -8.94 -6.97
C TYR A 6 7.51 -9.42 -5.53
N ALA A 7 7.91 -10.69 -5.30
CA ALA A 7 7.91 -11.29 -3.98
C ALA A 7 9.02 -10.70 -3.10
N ILE A 8 8.67 -10.46 -1.83
CA ILE A 8 9.64 -10.10 -0.79
C ILE A 8 9.66 -11.21 0.24
N ASN A 9 10.85 -11.71 0.57
CA ASN A 9 11.03 -12.61 1.69
C ASN A 9 11.19 -11.79 2.97
N TYR A 10 10.08 -11.45 3.60
CA TYR A 10 10.06 -10.67 4.83
C TYR A 10 10.74 -11.37 5.99
N GLU A 11 10.65 -12.70 6.08
CA GLU A 11 11.30 -13.47 7.13
C GLU A 11 12.82 -13.34 7.04
N SER A 12 13.37 -13.48 5.85
CA SER A 12 14.80 -13.31 5.60
C SER A 12 15.28 -11.87 5.91
N ALA A 13 14.50 -10.87 5.47
CA ALA A 13 14.79 -9.47 5.74
C ALA A 13 14.78 -9.17 7.24
N LEU A 14 13.80 -9.68 7.98
CA LEU A 14 13.69 -9.48 9.42
C LEU A 14 14.74 -10.26 10.21
N THR A 15 15.15 -11.44 9.72
CA THR A 15 16.25 -12.20 10.33
C THR A 15 17.57 -11.42 10.26
N ALA A 16 17.87 -10.83 9.12
CA ALA A 16 19.06 -9.97 8.96
C ALA A 16 19.05 -8.79 9.94
N VAL A 17 17.87 -8.21 10.18
CA VAL A 17 17.69 -7.10 11.10
C VAL A 17 17.81 -7.56 12.56
N ARG A 18 17.28 -8.74 12.92
CA ARG A 18 17.36 -9.30 14.29
C ARG A 18 18.79 -9.61 14.75
N VAL A 19 19.72 -9.84 13.82
CA VAL A 19 21.14 -10.04 14.17
C VAL A 19 21.70 -8.82 14.91
N HIS A 20 21.18 -7.63 14.64
CA HIS A 20 21.66 -6.37 15.22
C HIS A 20 20.74 -5.78 16.27
N ASN A 21 19.50 -6.31 16.43
CA ASN A 21 18.48 -5.74 17.30
C ASN A 21 17.73 -6.83 18.07
N ALA A 22 17.56 -6.64 19.37
CA ALA A 22 16.90 -7.62 20.25
C ALA A 22 15.40 -7.80 19.99
N ALA A 23 14.73 -6.81 19.38
CA ALA A 23 13.29 -6.81 19.13
C ALA A 23 12.93 -6.17 17.79
N ILE A 24 11.86 -6.65 17.15
CA ILE A 24 11.29 -6.01 15.97
C ILE A 24 10.38 -4.88 16.43
N THR A 25 10.78 -3.66 16.15
CA THR A 25 10.02 -2.45 16.49
C THR A 25 9.42 -1.80 15.27
N THR A 26 8.38 -0.97 15.49
CA THR A 26 7.80 -0.12 14.46
C THR A 26 8.83 0.77 13.78
N LEU A 27 9.77 1.33 14.54
CA LEU A 27 10.83 2.19 14.01
C LEU A 27 11.71 1.41 13.04
N LEU A 28 12.16 0.24 13.44
CA LEU A 28 13.03 -0.63 12.65
C LEU A 28 12.36 -1.07 11.34
N LEU A 29 11.07 -1.44 11.39
CA LEU A 29 10.31 -1.78 10.18
C LEU A 29 10.14 -0.56 9.26
N GLY A 30 9.87 0.62 9.83
CA GLY A 30 9.72 1.87 9.10
C GLY A 30 11.00 2.36 8.42
N GLU A 31 12.17 1.88 8.85
CA GLU A 31 13.46 2.16 8.22
C GLU A 31 13.86 1.11 7.18
N THR A 32 13.56 -0.16 7.46
CA THR A 32 14.02 -1.29 6.64
C THR A 32 13.11 -1.57 5.45
N LEU A 33 11.80 -1.70 5.69
CA LEU A 33 10.86 -2.16 4.67
C LEU A 33 10.71 -1.18 3.48
N PRO A 34 10.73 0.15 3.66
CA PRO A 34 10.63 1.09 2.55
C PRO A 34 11.71 0.91 1.48
N ASN A 35 12.92 0.58 1.89
CA ASN A 35 14.01 0.32 0.96
C ASN A 35 13.77 -0.96 0.14
N LEU A 36 13.30 -2.03 0.79
CA LEU A 36 12.95 -3.27 0.09
C LEU A 36 11.82 -3.07 -0.93
N TRP A 37 10.77 -2.35 -0.55
CA TRP A 37 9.65 -2.07 -1.45
C TRP A 37 10.08 -1.24 -2.65
N ARG A 38 10.89 -0.20 -2.41
CA ARG A 38 11.46 0.65 -3.46
C ARG A 38 12.31 -0.16 -4.42
N ASP A 39 13.24 -0.98 -3.90
CA ASP A 39 14.19 -1.73 -4.71
C ASP A 39 13.47 -2.78 -5.58
N VAL A 40 12.45 -3.46 -5.03
CA VAL A 40 11.60 -4.36 -5.83
C VAL A 40 10.82 -3.57 -6.89
N TYR A 41 10.22 -2.43 -6.54
CA TYR A 41 9.52 -1.59 -7.50
C TYR A 41 10.44 -1.17 -8.65
N LEU A 42 11.62 -0.63 -8.35
CA LEU A 42 12.60 -0.19 -9.34
C LEU A 42 13.07 -1.32 -10.25
N SER A 43 13.16 -2.54 -9.73
CA SER A 43 13.55 -3.71 -10.54
C SER A 43 12.46 -4.16 -11.54
N THR A 44 11.23 -3.70 -11.37
CA THR A 44 10.07 -4.15 -12.16
C THR A 44 9.56 -3.14 -13.19
N ILE A 45 9.90 -1.86 -13.01
CA ILE A 45 9.54 -0.78 -13.94
C ILE A 45 10.54 -0.64 -15.08
N LYS A 46 10.11 0.00 -16.18
CA LYS A 46 10.95 0.29 -17.36
C LYS A 46 11.10 1.78 -17.63
N HIS A 47 10.36 2.61 -16.92
CA HIS A 47 10.42 4.07 -17.02
C HIS A 47 11.36 4.65 -15.95
N GLU A 48 11.79 5.88 -16.14
CA GLU A 48 12.48 6.65 -15.12
C GLU A 48 11.49 7.06 -14.03
N PRO A 49 11.70 6.69 -12.75
CA PRO A 49 10.76 7.00 -11.69
C PRO A 49 10.97 8.41 -11.13
N ASN A 50 9.89 9.03 -10.68
CA ASN A 50 9.93 10.23 -9.84
C ASN A 50 9.44 9.91 -8.43
N LEU A 51 10.35 9.43 -7.59
CA LEU A 51 10.01 8.94 -6.26
C LEU A 51 9.86 10.08 -5.27
N VAL A 52 8.67 10.15 -4.66
CA VAL A 52 8.33 11.11 -3.61
C VAL A 52 7.91 10.37 -2.36
N ARG A 53 8.42 10.80 -1.19
CA ARG A 53 8.00 10.30 0.13
C ARG A 53 7.43 11.45 0.93
N PHE A 54 6.24 11.25 1.50
CA PHE A 54 5.60 12.23 2.36
C PHE A 54 4.80 11.55 3.47
N ARG A 55 4.48 12.31 4.51
CA ARG A 55 3.67 11.84 5.65
C ARG A 55 2.31 12.51 5.66
N HIS A 56 1.28 11.71 5.90
CA HIS A 56 -0.04 12.19 6.23
C HIS A 56 -0.53 11.49 7.50
N ARG A 57 -0.77 12.25 8.56
CA ARG A 57 -1.10 11.72 9.90
C ARG A 57 0.00 10.76 10.42
N THR A 58 -0.37 9.51 10.71
CA THR A 58 0.53 8.46 11.20
C THR A 58 1.11 7.58 10.09
N PHE A 59 0.70 7.82 8.83
CA PHE A 59 1.15 7.04 7.69
C PHE A 59 2.10 7.82 6.79
N GLU A 60 3.09 7.12 6.29
CA GLU A 60 3.98 7.58 5.24
C GLU A 60 3.62 6.92 3.92
N TYR A 61 3.77 7.67 2.85
CA TYR A 61 3.49 7.28 1.48
C TYR A 61 4.78 7.35 0.68
N ILE A 62 5.03 6.33 -0.12
CA ILE A 62 6.05 6.33 -1.17
C ILE A 62 5.28 6.27 -2.48
N CYS A 63 5.48 7.27 -3.33
CA CYS A 63 4.80 7.40 -4.61
C CYS A 63 5.81 7.54 -5.75
N ASP A 64 5.44 7.07 -6.92
CA ASP A 64 6.05 7.43 -8.18
C ASP A 64 5.12 8.42 -8.89
N LEU A 65 5.51 9.69 -8.90
CA LEU A 65 4.78 10.78 -9.54
C LEU A 65 5.33 11.01 -10.94
N TYR A 66 5.21 10.02 -11.79
CA TYR A 66 5.77 10.01 -13.14
C TYR A 66 5.26 11.18 -14.00
N SER A 67 3.97 11.55 -13.84
CA SER A 67 3.38 12.68 -14.57
C SER A 67 4.10 14.00 -14.34
N GLN A 68 4.76 14.18 -13.20
CA GLN A 68 5.52 15.41 -12.92
C GLN A 68 6.81 15.52 -13.72
N LEU A 69 7.34 14.43 -14.29
CA LEU A 69 8.50 14.46 -15.18
C LEU A 69 8.21 15.18 -16.50
N GLU A 70 6.96 15.15 -16.96
CA GLU A 70 6.52 15.94 -18.13
C GLU A 70 6.79 17.44 -17.94
N LEU A 71 6.55 17.95 -16.73
CA LEU A 71 6.71 19.37 -16.40
C LEU A 71 8.19 19.81 -16.41
N THR A 72 9.11 18.88 -16.24
CA THR A 72 10.56 19.16 -16.21
C THR A 72 11.19 19.09 -17.59
N GLY A 73 10.49 18.51 -18.58
CA GLY A 73 11.02 18.31 -19.95
C GLY A 73 12.20 17.35 -20.02
N SER A 74 12.44 16.56 -18.96
CA SER A 74 13.66 15.77 -18.81
C SER A 74 13.61 14.41 -19.51
N VAL A 75 12.41 13.93 -19.88
CA VAL A 75 12.19 12.58 -20.42
C VAL A 75 11.10 12.60 -21.49
N ALA A 76 11.17 11.70 -22.47
CA ALA A 76 10.03 11.40 -23.36
C ALA A 76 8.88 10.84 -22.51
N TYR A 77 7.85 11.66 -22.30
CA TYR A 77 6.71 11.32 -21.47
C TYR A 77 5.82 10.27 -22.14
N ASP A 78 5.56 9.17 -21.45
CA ASP A 78 4.65 8.12 -21.89
C ASP A 78 3.32 8.23 -21.13
N GLN A 79 2.27 8.69 -21.82
CA GLN A 79 0.94 8.90 -21.25
C GLN A 79 0.27 7.59 -20.76
N THR A 80 0.82 6.42 -21.09
CA THR A 80 0.31 5.13 -20.60
C THR A 80 0.77 4.79 -19.20
N ILE A 81 1.71 5.58 -18.62
CA ILE A 81 2.24 5.40 -17.28
C ILE A 81 1.57 6.40 -16.34
N ALA A 82 0.82 5.89 -15.39
CA ALA A 82 0.14 6.69 -14.38
C ALA A 82 0.98 6.89 -13.11
N ASP A 83 0.69 7.96 -12.39
CA ASP A 83 1.20 8.14 -11.02
C ASP A 83 0.72 7.00 -10.11
N ARG A 84 1.58 6.54 -9.20
CA ARG A 84 1.34 5.34 -8.40
C ARG A 84 1.75 5.49 -6.95
N VAL A 85 1.01 4.85 -6.07
CA VAL A 85 1.48 4.57 -4.72
C VAL A 85 2.32 3.29 -4.74
N ILE A 86 3.53 3.33 -4.22
CA ILE A 86 4.43 2.16 -4.10
C ILE A 86 4.20 1.44 -2.79
N ALA A 87 4.06 2.20 -1.70
CA ALA A 87 3.73 1.69 -0.38
C ALA A 87 3.12 2.77 0.50
N VAL A 88 2.27 2.34 1.43
CA VAL A 88 1.78 3.14 2.55
C VAL A 88 2.08 2.37 3.82
N PHE A 89 2.67 3.00 4.82
CA PHE A 89 3.05 2.33 6.06
C PHE A 89 3.06 3.29 7.26
N GLY A 90 2.90 2.74 8.43
CA GLY A 90 2.89 3.51 9.66
C GLY A 90 2.18 2.80 10.81
N THR A 91 1.71 3.57 11.78
CA THR A 91 0.99 3.03 12.93
C THR A 91 -0.49 3.34 12.85
N SER A 92 -1.30 2.35 13.18
CA SER A 92 -2.74 2.52 13.25
C SER A 92 -3.13 3.54 14.32
N LEU A 93 -4.11 4.37 14.00
CA LEU A 93 -4.70 5.33 14.91
C LEU A 93 -6.22 5.13 14.90
N ARG A 94 -6.82 5.03 16.07
CA ARG A 94 -8.27 4.89 16.15
C ARG A 94 -8.95 6.12 15.56
N ALA A 95 -9.73 5.92 14.52
CA ALA A 95 -10.43 7.02 13.86
C ALA A 95 -11.36 7.73 14.85
N GLN A 96 -11.15 9.02 15.04
CA GLN A 96 -12.15 9.88 15.69
C GLN A 96 -13.38 9.98 14.78
N LYS A 97 -14.58 10.00 15.36
CA LYS A 97 -15.88 10.00 14.65
C LYS A 97 -16.17 11.28 13.83
N HIS A 98 -15.18 12.05 13.46
CA HIS A 98 -15.39 13.20 12.58
C HIS A 98 -15.65 12.74 11.15
N ARG A 99 -16.90 12.93 10.73
CA ARG A 99 -17.30 12.84 9.32
C ARG A 99 -16.76 14.07 8.59
N ASP A 100 -15.54 14.00 8.09
CA ASP A 100 -15.13 14.95 7.06
C ASP A 100 -15.90 14.62 5.78
N ALA A 101 -16.86 15.50 5.47
CA ALA A 101 -17.81 15.32 4.37
C ALA A 101 -17.24 15.67 2.99
N ARG A 102 -15.92 15.82 2.84
CA ARG A 102 -15.31 16.08 1.54
C ARG A 102 -14.85 14.76 0.91
N ARG A 103 -15.72 14.21 0.08
CA ARG A 103 -15.35 13.22 -0.92
C ARG A 103 -14.64 13.95 -2.06
N VAL A 104 -13.34 13.95 -2.09
CA VAL A 104 -12.61 14.20 -3.32
C VAL A 104 -12.72 12.91 -4.12
N ARG A 105 -13.53 12.95 -5.16
CA ARG A 105 -13.68 11.85 -6.12
C ARG A 105 -12.44 11.88 -7.00
N ILE A 106 -11.52 10.94 -6.82
CA ILE A 106 -10.57 10.63 -7.88
C ILE A 106 -11.44 10.02 -8.98
N GLU A 107 -11.55 10.68 -10.11
CA GLU A 107 -12.17 10.10 -11.29
C GLU A 107 -11.36 8.85 -11.62
N SER A 108 -11.92 7.69 -11.27
CA SER A 108 -11.43 6.43 -11.82
C SER A 108 -11.72 6.49 -13.31
N SER A 109 -10.71 6.85 -14.08
CA SER A 109 -10.74 6.69 -15.52
C SER A 109 -11.02 5.23 -15.81
N GLU A 110 -12.14 5.01 -16.51
CA GLU A 110 -12.64 3.76 -17.06
C GLU A 110 -13.28 2.79 -16.07
N GLU A 111 -14.61 2.73 -16.17
CA GLU A 111 -15.37 1.52 -15.91
C GLU A 111 -14.77 0.41 -16.76
N LEU A 112 -13.90 -0.42 -16.15
CA LEU A 112 -13.53 -1.70 -16.73
C LEU A 112 -14.83 -2.51 -16.80
N GLU A 113 -15.41 -2.57 -17.97
CA GLU A 113 -16.62 -3.35 -18.26
C GLU A 113 -16.47 -4.75 -17.67
N GLY A 114 -17.33 -5.09 -16.71
CA GLY A 114 -17.41 -6.40 -16.07
C GLY A 114 -16.69 -6.57 -14.75
N ALA A 115 -15.75 -5.71 -14.34
CA ALA A 115 -15.11 -5.82 -13.04
C ALA A 115 -15.94 -5.11 -11.96
N GLN A 116 -16.39 -5.86 -10.95
CA GLN A 116 -17.07 -5.29 -9.79
C GLN A 116 -16.05 -4.64 -8.86
N ARG A 117 -15.82 -3.32 -9.00
CA ARG A 117 -14.87 -2.57 -8.23
C ARG A 117 -15.53 -1.54 -7.32
N ASP A 118 -14.89 -1.28 -6.20
CA ASP A 118 -15.26 -0.24 -5.24
C ASP A 118 -14.07 0.73 -5.06
N GLU A 119 -14.34 1.92 -4.57
CA GLU A 119 -13.30 2.80 -4.05
C GLU A 119 -12.75 2.22 -2.75
N GLY A 120 -11.55 1.67 -2.81
CA GLY A 120 -10.82 1.10 -1.69
C GLY A 120 -9.85 2.09 -1.07
N HIS A 121 -9.28 1.72 0.08
CA HIS A 121 -8.29 2.50 0.81
C HIS A 121 -7.04 1.64 1.02
N PHE A 122 -5.86 2.15 0.70
CA PHE A 122 -4.61 1.46 1.08
C PHE A 122 -4.52 1.27 2.59
N MET A 123 -4.90 2.31 3.36
CA MET A 123 -5.09 2.25 4.80
C MET A 123 -6.51 2.64 5.14
N ALA A 124 -7.26 1.72 5.77
CA ALA A 124 -8.65 1.95 6.09
C ALA A 124 -8.85 3.21 6.97
N ARG A 125 -9.95 3.93 6.75
CA ARG A 125 -10.30 5.10 7.59
C ARG A 125 -10.43 4.73 9.07
N SER A 126 -10.88 3.52 9.36
CA SER A 126 -11.06 3.02 10.74
C SER A 126 -9.75 2.90 11.53
N ILE A 127 -8.61 2.91 10.85
CA ILE A 127 -7.27 2.84 11.44
C ILE A 127 -6.44 4.11 11.19
N GLY A 128 -7.09 5.21 10.80
CA GLY A 128 -6.44 6.51 10.62
C GLY A 128 -6.04 6.84 9.18
N GLY A 129 -6.36 5.99 8.20
CA GLY A 129 -6.14 6.29 6.78
C GLY A 129 -6.89 7.53 6.33
N GLY A 130 -6.24 8.35 5.50
CA GLY A 130 -6.79 9.57 4.93
C GLY A 130 -7.69 9.32 3.72
N LEU A 131 -8.04 10.40 3.06
CA LEU A 131 -8.64 10.44 1.72
C LEU A 131 -7.53 10.78 0.69
N ASP A 132 -7.90 11.02 -0.53
CA ASP A 132 -7.01 11.42 -1.64
C ASP A 132 -6.03 10.30 -2.07
N THR A 133 -4.73 10.50 -1.96
CA THR A 133 -3.69 9.54 -2.37
C THR A 133 -3.85 8.14 -1.76
N ASN A 134 -4.65 8.02 -0.70
CA ASN A 134 -4.96 6.74 -0.04
C ASN A 134 -6.04 5.92 -0.76
N LEU A 135 -6.66 6.44 -1.82
CA LEU A 135 -7.76 5.82 -2.53
C LEU A 135 -7.26 5.07 -3.78
N PHE A 136 -7.87 3.94 -4.09
CA PHE A 136 -7.60 3.18 -5.31
C PHE A 136 -8.81 2.34 -5.74
N SER A 137 -8.80 1.88 -6.99
CA SER A 137 -9.81 0.94 -7.50
C SER A 137 -9.53 -0.46 -6.94
N GLN A 138 -10.42 -0.96 -6.06
CA GLN A 138 -10.28 -2.23 -5.35
C GLN A 138 -11.34 -3.23 -5.78
N ASP A 139 -10.98 -4.51 -5.86
CA ASP A 139 -11.95 -5.60 -6.03
C ASP A 139 -13.03 -5.53 -4.95
N ARG A 140 -14.29 -5.60 -5.37
CA ARG A 140 -15.44 -5.45 -4.46
C ARG A 140 -15.55 -6.57 -3.43
N LEU A 141 -15.25 -7.81 -3.83
CA LEU A 141 -15.34 -8.96 -2.93
C LEU A 141 -14.25 -8.90 -1.86
N LEU A 142 -13.05 -8.45 -2.26
CA LEU A 142 -11.94 -8.18 -1.34
C LEU A 142 -12.32 -7.04 -0.39
N ASN A 143 -12.71 -5.88 -0.94
CA ASN A 143 -13.01 -4.68 -0.16
C ASN A 143 -14.14 -4.91 0.85
N ARG A 144 -15.20 -5.60 0.46
CA ARG A 144 -16.37 -5.85 1.33
C ARG A 144 -16.23 -7.08 2.24
N GLY A 145 -15.16 -7.86 2.10
CA GLY A 145 -14.95 -9.07 2.89
C GLY A 145 -15.90 -10.21 2.51
N TRP A 146 -16.35 -10.25 1.26
CA TRP A 146 -17.31 -11.26 0.80
C TRP A 146 -16.63 -12.52 0.26
N SER A 147 -15.37 -12.46 -0.15
CA SER A 147 -14.54 -13.62 -0.49
C SER A 147 -13.82 -14.21 0.73
N ALA A 148 -13.18 -15.36 0.57
CA ALA A 148 -12.30 -15.94 1.58
C ALA A 148 -11.13 -15.00 1.88
N GLU A 149 -10.50 -14.45 0.84
CA GLU A 149 -9.42 -13.47 0.95
C GLU A 149 -9.91 -12.16 1.58
N GLY A 150 -11.07 -11.67 1.18
CA GLY A 150 -11.68 -10.48 1.77
C GLY A 150 -11.94 -10.62 3.27
N LYS A 151 -12.30 -11.80 3.75
CA LYS A 151 -12.44 -12.07 5.19
C LYS A 151 -11.10 -12.00 5.92
N ILE A 152 -10.01 -12.44 5.27
CA ILE A 152 -8.65 -12.32 5.83
C ILE A 152 -8.25 -10.85 5.88
N TYR A 153 -8.42 -10.12 4.77
CA TYR A 153 -8.13 -8.69 4.67
C TYR A 153 -8.85 -7.90 5.78
N ARG A 154 -10.16 -8.13 5.96
CA ARG A 154 -10.95 -7.48 7.02
C ARG A 154 -10.51 -7.87 8.44
N ARG A 155 -10.00 -9.09 8.65
CA ARG A 155 -9.44 -9.48 9.96
C ARG A 155 -8.16 -8.72 10.27
N MET A 156 -7.30 -8.49 9.27
CA MET A 156 -6.07 -7.70 9.42
C MET A 156 -6.39 -6.24 9.76
N GLU A 157 -7.33 -5.61 9.03
CA GLU A 157 -7.80 -4.25 9.34
C GLU A 157 -8.42 -4.18 10.75
N LYS A 158 -9.22 -5.19 11.13
CA LYS A 158 -9.82 -5.27 12.45
C LYS A 158 -8.75 -5.36 13.54
N TYR A 159 -7.70 -6.14 13.34
CA TYR A 159 -6.58 -6.24 14.26
C TYR A 159 -5.93 -4.87 14.51
N CYS A 160 -5.63 -4.13 13.44
CA CYS A 160 -5.06 -2.78 13.52
C CYS A 160 -5.99 -1.78 14.23
N ARG A 161 -7.31 -1.89 14.00
CA ARG A 161 -8.31 -1.04 14.66
C ARG A 161 -8.45 -1.33 16.14
N ASP A 162 -8.44 -2.62 16.52
CA ASP A 162 -8.66 -3.05 17.90
C ASP A 162 -7.41 -2.84 18.76
N LYS A 163 -6.23 -2.76 18.12
CA LYS A 163 -4.92 -2.51 18.75
C LYS A 163 -4.29 -1.26 18.15
N GLU A 164 -4.65 -0.10 18.70
CA GLU A 164 -4.08 1.18 18.28
C GLU A 164 -2.56 1.20 18.48
N GLY A 165 -1.84 1.87 17.57
CA GLY A 165 -0.37 1.90 17.54
C GLY A 165 0.26 0.69 16.85
N THR A 166 -0.54 -0.23 16.30
CA THR A 166 -0.03 -1.35 15.51
C THR A 166 0.63 -0.87 14.23
N PHE A 167 1.89 -1.29 13.98
CA PHE A 167 2.53 -1.07 12.69
C PHE A 167 1.80 -1.88 11.61
N CYS A 168 1.47 -1.23 10.51
CA CYS A 168 0.88 -1.87 9.36
C CYS A 168 1.33 -1.20 8.07
N PHE A 169 1.25 -1.93 6.97
CA PHE A 169 1.57 -1.43 5.64
C PHE A 169 0.64 -2.00 4.57
N SER A 170 0.53 -1.27 3.49
CA SER A 170 -0.10 -1.69 2.24
C SER A 170 0.88 -1.44 1.10
N ARG A 171 1.16 -2.47 0.31
CA ARG A 171 2.02 -2.40 -0.88
C ARG A 171 1.22 -2.82 -2.10
N PRO A 172 0.74 -1.87 -2.90
CA PRO A 172 0.13 -2.17 -4.19
C PRO A 172 1.19 -2.67 -5.18
N ILE A 173 0.83 -3.65 -6.00
CA ILE A 173 1.71 -4.27 -6.99
C ILE A 173 1.01 -4.21 -8.33
N TYR A 174 1.65 -3.57 -9.30
CA TYR A 174 1.07 -3.28 -10.60
C TYR A 174 1.53 -4.28 -11.65
N GLY A 175 0.60 -4.69 -12.50
CA GLY A 175 0.87 -5.59 -13.63
C GLY A 175 1.26 -4.88 -14.92
N ASP A 176 0.92 -3.59 -15.02
CA ASP A 176 1.03 -2.76 -16.21
C ASP A 176 1.38 -1.30 -15.89
N GLY A 177 1.14 -0.37 -16.82
CA GLY A 177 1.37 1.08 -16.68
C GLY A 177 0.31 1.82 -15.85
N SER A 178 -0.84 1.21 -15.54
CA SER A 178 -1.95 1.86 -14.85
C SER A 178 -1.69 2.12 -13.37
N ASN A 179 -2.56 2.91 -12.73
CA ASN A 179 -2.58 3.11 -11.27
C ASN A 179 -3.52 2.12 -10.55
N VAL A 180 -4.02 1.11 -11.24
CA VAL A 180 -4.84 0.06 -10.66
C VAL A 180 -3.94 -1.11 -10.26
N PRO A 181 -3.76 -1.40 -8.97
CA PRO A 181 -2.95 -2.53 -8.54
C PRO A 181 -3.54 -3.86 -9.03
N ARG A 182 -2.70 -4.76 -9.52
CA ARG A 182 -3.10 -6.13 -9.81
C ARG A 182 -3.15 -6.98 -8.55
N TRP A 183 -2.24 -6.72 -7.62
CA TRP A 183 -2.20 -7.37 -6.31
C TRP A 183 -2.04 -6.32 -5.23
N LEU A 184 -2.55 -6.65 -4.05
CA LEU A 184 -2.40 -5.86 -2.85
C LEU A 184 -1.73 -6.71 -1.77
N GLU A 185 -0.56 -6.31 -1.32
CA GLU A 185 0.09 -6.89 -0.16
C GLU A 185 -0.23 -6.04 1.07
N PHE A 186 -0.73 -6.68 2.12
CA PHE A 186 -1.03 -6.02 3.38
C PHE A 186 -0.32 -6.72 4.52
N GLY A 187 0.38 -5.95 5.35
CA GLY A 187 1.17 -6.46 6.46
C GLY A 187 0.83 -5.79 7.79
N VAL A 188 0.91 -6.58 8.86
CA VAL A 188 0.60 -6.15 10.23
C VAL A 188 1.61 -6.75 11.19
N LEU A 189 2.27 -5.92 12.00
CA LEU A 189 3.10 -6.39 13.10
C LEU A 189 2.21 -6.78 14.29
N LYS A 190 2.15 -8.06 14.60
CA LYS A 190 1.40 -8.54 15.76
C LYS A 190 2.16 -8.29 17.06
N SER A 191 1.43 -8.35 18.18
CA SER A 191 2.01 -8.13 19.52
C SER A 191 3.02 -9.18 19.96
N ASP A 192 3.08 -10.33 19.27
CA ASP A 192 4.09 -11.38 19.43
C ASP A 192 5.32 -11.18 18.54
N GLU A 193 5.50 -9.98 17.97
CA GLU A 193 6.57 -9.60 17.05
C GLU A 193 6.58 -10.39 15.73
N ILE A 194 5.49 -11.06 15.39
CA ILE A 194 5.31 -11.73 14.11
C ILE A 194 4.75 -10.72 13.10
N LEU A 195 5.44 -10.53 11.99
CA LEU A 195 4.93 -9.77 10.86
C LEU A 195 4.00 -10.67 10.03
N TRP A 196 2.70 -10.42 10.16
CA TRP A 196 1.67 -11.11 9.39
C TRP A 196 1.46 -10.41 8.07
N VAL A 197 1.84 -11.06 6.95
CA VAL A 197 1.74 -10.51 5.60
C VAL A 197 0.88 -11.43 4.75
N GLU A 198 -0.05 -10.84 4.01
CA GLU A 198 -0.88 -11.53 3.02
C GLU A 198 -0.85 -10.78 1.69
N VAL A 199 -0.98 -11.51 0.60
CA VAL A 199 -1.11 -10.98 -0.75
C VAL A 199 -2.48 -11.35 -1.29
N PHE A 200 -3.19 -10.36 -1.80
CA PHE A 200 -4.55 -10.48 -2.31
C PHE A 200 -4.57 -10.19 -3.80
N ASP A 201 -5.33 -10.95 -4.57
CA ASP A 201 -5.70 -10.58 -5.93
C ASP A 201 -6.68 -9.36 -5.87
N ASN A 202 -6.41 -8.36 -6.70
CA ASN A 202 -7.20 -7.11 -6.72
C ASN A 202 -7.86 -6.88 -8.09
#